data_3ffc51b9c5965632bb8dadd682835231
#
_entry.id   3ffc51b9c5965632bb8dadd682835231
#
_cell.length_a   1.000
_cell.length_b   1.000
_cell.length_c   1.000
_cell.angle_alpha   90.00
_cell.angle_beta   90.00
_cell.angle_gamma   90.00
#
_symmetry.space_group_name_H-M   'P 1'
#
loop_
_entity.id
_entity.type
_entity.pdbx_description
1 polymer ?
#
loop_
_entity_poly.entity_id
_entity_poly.type
_entity_poly.pdbx_seq_one_letter_code
_entity_poly.pdbx_strand_id
1 'polypeptide(L)'
;ASLAFLAGCGGKGDGSSAELTQRAGVEDLGIYYSVEEESFLNPLDLFPLETGEFGERDSAFLTKEYIVYHTYTNDQTYDNLKNYLGIYDRQLKSWNILDKQGERTSAYEGELYRIAVHTAPCRGLDEKVYQVVFQENKSYLAEINGGKISRLVMELTDKDATLYAYADLYKYVDREGRLYLADNDNLRLYCYDENKTVKETEVPGMVYGILQKKEGEDVCWYGLDAEKNPVVKKVSDGKTVAENLKGIGTEYQAVMAEDGSIYFADTQNLWKYTDGTLQKIFAFVQNDYLLQKVWSMECTEQGDLELLVKMDSELVALTMHREDSLPRKKEIVLADDTMSLPMKKLIARFNRQNKEYYVTYRVPEEGQESADFRQAVNLELSNGKGPDMLSSGLILSPEDYVEKGYLASVDALIADPDQFGSGVLEDQKIGDTLYGIPYQCSFFLAAYSTGETGDRTAITLPEFMELVENSDADVIEENMGGVDILVYYVLTMLLILTGKKEKAI
;
A
#
# COMPACT_ATOMS: atom_id res chain seq x y z
N ALA A 1 -3.32 25.47 0.32
CA ALA A 1 -2.75 24.96 1.56
C ALA A 1 -3.89 24.59 2.50
N SER A 2 -4.00 23.35 2.87
CA SER A 2 -4.97 22.90 3.87
C SER A 2 -4.27 22.94 5.23
N LEU A 3 -4.89 23.59 6.20
CA LEU A 3 -4.32 23.85 7.50
C LEU A 3 -5.04 23.01 8.55
N ALA A 4 -4.30 22.29 9.36
CA ALA A 4 -4.83 21.72 10.60
C ALA A 4 -4.42 22.62 11.78
N PHE A 5 -5.37 23.01 12.60
CA PHE A 5 -5.12 23.76 13.81
C PHE A 5 -5.30 22.84 15.01
N LEU A 6 -4.34 22.86 15.91
CA LEU A 6 -4.49 22.22 17.21
C LEU A 6 -5.17 23.21 18.15
N ALA A 7 -6.42 22.96 18.51
CA ALA A 7 -7.12 23.73 19.50
C ALA A 7 -6.93 23.09 20.85
N GLY A 8 -6.10 23.70 21.70
CA GLY A 8 -6.11 23.38 23.12
C GLY A 8 -7.30 24.09 23.78
N CYS A 9 -8.30 23.36 24.24
CA CYS A 9 -9.33 23.93 25.08
C CYS A 9 -8.71 24.43 26.40
N GLY A 10 -8.50 25.72 26.52
CA GLY A 10 -8.07 26.38 27.75
C GLY A 10 -9.15 26.39 28.84
N GLY A 11 -9.81 25.24 29.06
CA GLY A 11 -10.67 25.04 30.22
C GLY A 11 -9.79 24.83 31.45
N LYS A 12 -9.89 25.71 32.44
CA LYS A 12 -9.50 25.40 33.82
C LYS A 12 -10.40 24.27 34.33
N GLY A 13 -10.16 23.07 33.87
CA GLY A 13 -10.75 21.84 34.38
C GLY A 13 -9.71 21.11 35.18
N ASP A 14 -10.02 20.83 36.42
CA ASP A 14 -9.32 19.86 37.27
C ASP A 14 -8.92 18.67 36.41
N GLY A 15 -7.68 18.20 36.57
CA GLY A 15 -7.13 17.06 35.83
C GLY A 15 -7.98 15.79 35.99
N SER A 16 -9.08 15.71 35.26
CA SER A 16 -9.77 14.45 35.02
C SER A 16 -8.82 13.64 34.14
N SER A 17 -8.25 12.60 34.73
CA SER A 17 -7.59 11.54 33.97
C SER A 17 -8.51 11.17 32.80
N ALA A 18 -8.12 11.54 31.58
CA ALA A 18 -8.83 11.09 30.38
C ALA A 18 -9.01 9.58 30.54
N GLU A 19 -10.26 9.12 30.63
CA GLU A 19 -10.54 7.70 30.78
C GLU A 19 -9.94 6.99 29.59
N LEU A 20 -9.14 5.97 29.86
CA LEU A 20 -8.60 5.09 28.82
C LEU A 20 -9.78 4.32 28.22
N THR A 21 -10.19 4.73 27.03
CA THR A 21 -11.33 4.13 26.34
C THR A 21 -10.86 3.11 25.30
N GLN A 22 -11.69 2.12 25.05
CA GLN A 22 -11.56 1.29 23.86
C GLN A 22 -11.95 2.19 22.67
N ARG A 23 -11.19 2.12 21.57
CA ARG A 23 -11.38 2.98 20.41
C ARG A 23 -12.82 2.90 19.91
N ALA A 24 -13.51 4.03 19.85
CA ALA A 24 -14.84 4.13 19.28
C ALA A 24 -14.83 3.72 17.80
N GLY A 25 -15.81 2.92 17.38
CA GLY A 25 -15.97 2.49 15.98
C GLY A 25 -15.18 1.25 15.55
N VAL A 26 -14.36 0.65 16.43
CA VAL A 26 -13.74 -0.65 16.17
C VAL A 26 -14.67 -1.75 16.67
N GLU A 27 -15.03 -2.65 15.75
CA GLU A 27 -15.84 -3.82 16.10
C GLU A 27 -15.06 -4.72 17.08
N ASP A 28 -15.66 -5.03 18.22
CA ASP A 28 -15.09 -6.00 19.15
C ASP A 28 -15.35 -7.43 18.64
N LEU A 29 -14.32 -8.00 18.04
CA LEU A 29 -14.37 -9.37 17.50
C LEU A 29 -14.07 -10.44 18.56
N GLY A 30 -13.73 -10.02 19.80
CA GLY A 30 -13.31 -10.93 20.87
C GLY A 30 -11.97 -11.63 20.61
N ILE A 31 -11.25 -11.20 19.59
CA ILE A 31 -9.92 -11.67 19.20
C ILE A 31 -9.07 -10.44 18.94
N TYR A 32 -7.91 -10.36 19.58
CA TYR A 32 -7.05 -9.20 19.53
C TYR A 32 -5.68 -9.57 18.96
N TYR A 33 -5.11 -8.64 18.21
CA TYR A 33 -3.76 -8.77 17.65
C TYR A 33 -2.96 -7.50 17.94
N SER A 34 -1.72 -7.67 18.38
CA SER A 34 -0.69 -6.66 18.20
C SER A 34 -0.01 -6.88 16.85
N VAL A 35 0.39 -5.82 16.19
CA VAL A 35 0.98 -5.90 14.85
C VAL A 35 2.32 -5.20 14.88
N GLU A 36 3.36 -5.93 14.51
CA GLU A 36 4.70 -5.38 14.25
C GLU A 36 4.82 -5.07 12.75
N GLU A 37 5.34 -3.89 12.45
CA GLU A 37 5.57 -3.41 11.08
C GLU A 37 7.05 -3.37 10.76
N GLU A 38 7.45 -4.02 9.68
CA GLU A 38 8.78 -3.86 9.08
C GLU A 38 8.60 -3.27 7.68
N SER A 39 8.94 -1.97 7.52
CA SER A 39 8.86 -1.29 6.23
C SER A 39 10.14 -1.48 5.43
N PHE A 40 9.99 -1.75 4.15
CA PHE A 40 11.06 -1.84 3.18
C PHE A 40 11.00 -0.61 2.28
N LEU A 41 12.11 -0.35 1.58
CA LEU A 41 12.14 0.75 0.61
C LEU A 41 10.98 0.63 -0.39
N ASN A 42 10.45 1.78 -0.81
CA ASN A 42 9.53 1.82 -1.94
C ASN A 42 10.17 1.07 -3.12
N PRO A 43 9.50 0.06 -3.70
CA PRO A 43 10.03 -0.65 -4.85
C PRO A 43 10.46 0.25 -6.02
N LEU A 44 9.81 1.40 -6.20
CA LEU A 44 10.20 2.40 -7.20
C LEU A 44 11.55 3.06 -6.90
N ASP A 45 11.95 3.14 -5.63
CA ASP A 45 13.27 3.66 -5.24
C ASP A 45 14.38 2.62 -5.49
N LEU A 46 14.01 1.31 -5.44
CA LEU A 46 14.92 0.22 -5.81
C LEU A 46 15.21 0.20 -7.32
N PHE A 47 14.20 0.52 -8.11
CA PHE A 47 14.24 0.47 -9.56
C PHE A 47 13.79 1.83 -10.11
N PRO A 48 14.68 2.84 -10.13
CA PRO A 48 14.34 4.14 -10.68
C PRO A 48 13.90 3.96 -12.14
N LEU A 49 12.64 4.25 -12.40
CA LEU A 49 12.06 4.20 -13.74
C LEU A 49 12.71 5.28 -14.59
N GLU A 50 13.06 4.96 -15.83
CA GLU A 50 13.47 5.95 -16.82
C GLU A 50 12.25 6.79 -17.25
N THR A 51 12.47 8.00 -17.70
CA THR A 51 11.40 8.89 -18.15
C THR A 51 10.52 8.20 -19.21
N GLY A 52 9.23 8.03 -18.92
CA GLY A 52 8.26 7.38 -19.81
C GLY A 52 8.05 5.88 -19.55
N GLU A 53 8.73 5.29 -18.56
CA GLU A 53 8.47 3.92 -18.13
C GLU A 53 7.35 3.89 -17.07
N PHE A 54 6.43 2.95 -17.23
CA PHE A 54 5.35 2.68 -16.27
C PHE A 54 5.49 1.25 -15.74
N GLY A 55 5.39 1.07 -14.41
CA GLY A 55 5.30 -0.27 -13.82
C GLY A 55 3.91 -0.85 -14.07
N GLU A 56 3.81 -1.94 -14.84
CA GLU A 56 2.50 -2.49 -15.20
C GLU A 56 2.02 -3.61 -14.28
N ARG A 57 2.91 -4.49 -13.88
CA ARG A 57 2.55 -5.61 -13.00
C ARG A 57 3.67 -5.89 -12.03
N ASP A 58 3.34 -5.91 -10.76
CA ASP A 58 4.25 -6.24 -9.71
C ASP A 58 3.76 -7.48 -8.96
N SER A 59 4.68 -8.35 -8.61
CA SER A 59 4.48 -9.48 -7.73
C SER A 59 5.49 -9.46 -6.60
N ALA A 60 5.06 -9.84 -5.42
CA ALA A 60 5.93 -9.96 -4.28
C ALA A 60 5.50 -11.13 -3.41
N PHE A 61 6.45 -11.70 -2.70
CA PHE A 61 6.17 -12.69 -1.67
C PHE A 61 7.27 -12.69 -0.61
N LEU A 62 6.93 -13.17 0.56
CA LEU A 62 7.88 -13.38 1.64
C LEU A 62 8.14 -14.88 1.85
N THR A 63 9.33 -15.17 2.32
CA THR A 63 9.73 -16.44 2.91
C THR A 63 10.40 -16.15 4.26
N LYS A 64 10.73 -17.17 5.02
CA LYS A 64 11.46 -17.00 6.28
C LYS A 64 12.79 -16.21 6.10
N GLU A 65 13.49 -16.41 4.99
CA GLU A 65 14.81 -15.84 4.74
C GLU A 65 14.78 -14.61 3.83
N TYR A 66 13.81 -14.52 2.92
CA TYR A 66 13.81 -13.54 1.85
C TYR A 66 12.46 -12.86 1.65
N ILE A 67 12.53 -11.60 1.18
CA ILE A 67 11.42 -10.96 0.49
C ILE A 67 11.81 -10.79 -0.96
N VAL A 68 10.95 -11.24 -1.84
CA VAL A 68 11.16 -11.18 -3.28
C VAL A 68 10.16 -10.20 -3.87
N TYR A 69 10.66 -9.26 -4.65
CA TYR A 69 9.84 -8.31 -5.40
C TYR A 69 10.24 -8.34 -6.87
N HIS A 70 9.28 -8.57 -7.73
CA HIS A 70 9.45 -8.58 -9.16
C HIS A 70 8.45 -7.64 -9.82
N THR A 71 8.93 -6.81 -10.72
CA THR A 71 8.08 -5.96 -11.56
C THR A 71 8.61 -5.94 -12.98
N TYR A 72 7.75 -5.64 -13.93
CA TYR A 72 8.19 -5.28 -15.25
C TYR A 72 7.61 -3.92 -15.64
N THR A 73 8.39 -3.19 -16.41
CA THR A 73 8.00 -1.89 -16.93
C THR A 73 7.87 -2.00 -18.44
N ASN A 74 7.01 -1.18 -18.97
CA ASN A 74 6.80 -1.07 -20.39
C ASN A 74 7.02 0.39 -20.81
N ASP A 75 7.57 0.60 -21.98
CA ASP A 75 7.44 1.89 -22.66
C ASP A 75 6.06 1.94 -23.35
N GLN A 76 5.64 3.13 -23.76
CA GLN A 76 4.34 3.34 -24.42
C GLN A 76 4.16 2.52 -25.73
N THR A 77 5.22 1.88 -26.23
CA THR A 77 5.21 1.13 -27.48
C THR A 77 5.12 -0.38 -27.30
N TYR A 78 5.18 -0.89 -26.07
CA TYR A 78 5.25 -2.30 -25.71
C TYR A 78 6.44 -3.07 -26.31
N ASP A 79 7.39 -2.38 -26.94
CA ASP A 79 8.53 -3.01 -27.60
C ASP A 79 9.73 -3.25 -26.67
N ASN A 80 9.78 -2.59 -25.51
CA ASN A 80 10.91 -2.64 -24.57
C ASN A 80 10.47 -3.04 -23.16
N LEU A 81 10.03 -4.28 -22.96
CA LEU A 81 9.77 -4.83 -21.63
C LEU A 81 11.08 -4.92 -20.84
N LYS A 82 11.15 -4.20 -19.73
CA LYS A 82 12.25 -4.32 -18.77
C LYS A 82 11.75 -5.01 -17.52
N ASN A 83 12.45 -6.03 -17.09
CA ASN A 83 12.12 -6.79 -15.90
C ASN A 83 13.08 -6.42 -14.77
N TYR A 84 12.54 -6.28 -13.58
CA TYR A 84 13.27 -5.92 -12.37
C TYR A 84 12.97 -6.94 -11.27
N LEU A 85 14.03 -7.48 -10.69
CA LEU A 85 13.94 -8.42 -9.59
C LEU A 85 14.81 -7.96 -8.43
N GLY A 86 14.21 -7.77 -7.27
CA GLY A 86 14.87 -7.52 -5.99
C GLY A 86 14.65 -8.68 -5.04
N ILE A 87 15.71 -9.11 -4.38
CA ILE A 87 15.66 -10.10 -3.32
C ILE A 87 16.24 -9.45 -2.06
N TYR A 88 15.42 -9.25 -1.06
CA TYR A 88 15.84 -8.76 0.25
C TYR A 88 16.20 -9.93 1.15
N ASP A 89 17.42 -9.95 1.61
CA ASP A 89 17.88 -10.90 2.63
C ASP A 89 17.49 -10.34 4.01
N ARG A 90 16.60 -11.03 4.70
CA ARG A 90 16.05 -10.60 5.99
C ARG A 90 17.08 -10.67 7.11
N GLN A 91 18.05 -11.56 7.01
CA GLN A 91 19.14 -11.71 7.98
C GLN A 91 20.21 -10.63 7.79
N LEU A 92 20.62 -10.39 6.55
CA LEU A 92 21.60 -9.37 6.21
C LEU A 92 21.02 -7.96 6.14
N LYS A 93 19.70 -7.83 6.14
CA LYS A 93 18.94 -6.58 5.99
C LYS A 93 19.37 -5.77 4.76
N SER A 94 19.55 -6.45 3.64
CA SER A 94 20.05 -5.84 2.41
C SER A 94 19.35 -6.37 1.16
N TRP A 95 19.17 -5.49 0.17
CA TRP A 95 18.66 -5.84 -1.13
C TRP A 95 19.75 -6.31 -2.07
N ASN A 96 19.50 -7.40 -2.76
CA ASN A 96 20.25 -7.84 -3.93
C ASN A 96 19.38 -7.58 -5.17
N ILE A 97 19.78 -6.57 -5.95
CA ILE A 97 19.06 -6.16 -7.15
C ILE A 97 19.69 -6.88 -8.34
N LEU A 98 18.87 -7.63 -9.06
CA LEU A 98 19.28 -8.29 -10.29
C LEU A 98 19.10 -7.35 -11.46
N ASP A 99 20.09 -7.31 -12.34
CA ASP A 99 20.29 -6.30 -13.37
C ASP A 99 19.10 -6.14 -14.32
N LYS A 100 18.95 -4.91 -14.80
CA LYS A 100 17.91 -4.39 -15.71
C LYS A 100 17.82 -5.11 -17.06
N GLN A 101 18.85 -5.84 -17.50
CA GLN A 101 18.94 -6.39 -18.86
C GLN A 101 18.60 -7.87 -18.99
N GLY A 102 17.94 -8.43 -17.98
CA GLY A 102 17.16 -9.65 -18.22
C GLY A 102 17.91 -10.97 -18.17
N GLU A 103 19.22 -11.00 -18.09
CA GLU A 103 19.96 -12.25 -18.06
C GLU A 103 21.09 -12.26 -17.04
N ARG A 104 21.03 -13.21 -16.14
CA ARG A 104 22.09 -13.48 -15.18
C ARG A 104 22.57 -14.92 -15.34
N THR A 105 23.87 -15.12 -15.24
CA THR A 105 24.43 -16.46 -15.19
C THR A 105 24.75 -16.86 -13.75
N SER A 106 24.46 -18.11 -13.42
CA SER A 106 24.85 -18.74 -12.15
C SER A 106 25.53 -20.08 -12.45
N ALA A 107 26.69 -20.30 -11.83
CA ALA A 107 27.36 -21.59 -11.90
C ALA A 107 26.70 -22.56 -10.91
N TYR A 108 26.43 -23.80 -11.34
CA TYR A 108 25.99 -24.89 -10.50
C TYR A 108 26.66 -26.20 -10.98
N GLU A 109 27.30 -26.92 -10.08
CA GLU A 109 28.07 -28.17 -10.37
C GLU A 109 29.07 -28.08 -11.54
N GLY A 110 29.68 -26.90 -11.72
CA GLY A 110 30.65 -26.63 -12.79
C GLY A 110 30.04 -26.19 -14.12
N GLU A 111 28.75 -26.22 -14.26
CA GLU A 111 28.02 -25.77 -15.43
C GLU A 111 27.45 -24.36 -15.24
N LEU A 112 27.23 -23.64 -16.35
CA LEU A 112 26.72 -22.28 -16.35
C LEU A 112 25.25 -22.27 -16.79
N TYR A 113 24.38 -21.71 -15.95
CA TYR A 113 22.96 -21.56 -16.20
C TYR A 113 22.59 -20.08 -16.31
N ARG A 114 21.67 -19.78 -17.19
CA ARG A 114 21.09 -18.47 -17.37
C ARG A 114 19.80 -18.37 -16.55
N ILE A 115 19.70 -17.37 -15.69
CA ILE A 115 18.50 -17.02 -14.94
C ILE A 115 17.82 -15.89 -15.70
N ALA A 116 16.68 -16.15 -16.29
CA ALA A 116 15.95 -15.12 -17.03
C ALA A 116 15.08 -14.31 -16.07
N VAL A 117 15.29 -13.01 -16.01
CA VAL A 117 14.55 -12.10 -15.12
C VAL A 117 13.09 -11.96 -15.55
N HIS A 118 12.78 -12.16 -16.83
CA HIS A 118 11.40 -12.15 -17.33
C HIS A 118 10.53 -13.29 -16.79
N THR A 119 11.13 -14.34 -16.24
CA THR A 119 10.40 -15.38 -15.54
C THR A 119 10.33 -15.01 -14.06
N ALA A 120 9.17 -14.52 -13.62
CA ALA A 120 8.99 -14.19 -12.21
C ALA A 120 9.35 -15.41 -11.33
N PRO A 121 10.12 -15.23 -10.25
CA PRO A 121 10.32 -16.29 -9.28
C PRO A 121 9.00 -16.66 -8.61
N CYS A 122 8.89 -17.88 -8.11
CA CYS A 122 7.76 -18.31 -7.32
C CYS A 122 8.21 -18.81 -5.96
N ARG A 123 7.29 -18.76 -5.01
CA ARG A 123 7.48 -19.28 -3.69
C ARG A 123 7.12 -20.75 -3.63
N GLY A 124 7.92 -21.53 -2.91
CA GLY A 124 7.55 -22.87 -2.47
C GLY A 124 6.82 -22.85 -1.13
N LEU A 125 5.92 -23.80 -0.92
CA LEU A 125 5.31 -24.03 0.39
C LEU A 125 6.31 -24.57 1.43
N ASP A 126 7.51 -24.93 0.99
CA ASP A 126 8.69 -25.25 1.81
C ASP A 126 9.51 -24.00 2.18
N GLU A 127 8.95 -22.80 1.95
CA GLU A 127 9.54 -21.50 2.24
C GLU A 127 10.78 -21.14 1.41
N LYS A 128 11.00 -21.81 0.29
CA LYS A 128 12.11 -21.53 -0.61
C LYS A 128 11.68 -20.71 -1.83
N VAL A 129 12.68 -20.14 -2.49
CA VAL A 129 12.50 -19.39 -3.74
C VAL A 129 12.83 -20.28 -4.91
N TYR A 130 11.96 -20.35 -5.89
CA TYR A 130 12.14 -21.13 -7.10
C TYR A 130 12.07 -20.24 -8.33
N GLN A 131 12.88 -20.58 -9.34
CA GLN A 131 12.88 -19.87 -10.60
C GLN A 131 13.25 -20.81 -11.74
N VAL A 132 12.77 -20.50 -12.96
CA VAL A 132 13.23 -21.21 -14.15
C VAL A 132 14.57 -20.68 -14.58
N VAL A 133 15.45 -21.62 -14.89
CA VAL A 133 16.79 -21.36 -15.40
C VAL A 133 17.00 -22.13 -16.69
N PHE A 134 17.93 -21.65 -17.51
CA PHE A 134 18.18 -22.19 -18.85
C PHE A 134 19.64 -22.59 -18.98
N GLN A 135 19.87 -23.74 -19.61
CA GLN A 135 21.19 -24.18 -20.04
C GLN A 135 21.07 -24.67 -21.48
N GLU A 136 21.75 -24.03 -22.41
CA GLU A 136 21.62 -24.26 -23.85
C GLU A 136 20.14 -24.25 -24.30
N ASN A 137 19.60 -25.39 -24.75
CA ASN A 137 18.21 -25.55 -25.20
C ASN A 137 17.33 -26.23 -24.14
N LYS A 138 17.77 -26.31 -22.90
CA LYS A 138 17.02 -26.95 -21.81
C LYS A 138 16.63 -25.94 -20.75
N SER A 139 15.47 -26.17 -20.16
CA SER A 139 14.93 -25.37 -19.05
C SER A 139 14.82 -26.24 -17.80
N TYR A 140 15.05 -25.64 -16.67
CA TYR A 140 14.99 -26.32 -15.38
C TYR A 140 14.25 -25.45 -14.37
N LEU A 141 13.47 -26.10 -13.51
CA LEU A 141 13.07 -25.47 -12.24
C LEU A 141 14.27 -25.58 -11.29
N ALA A 142 14.69 -24.45 -10.75
CA ALA A 142 15.80 -24.39 -9.81
C ALA A 142 15.38 -23.70 -8.50
N GLU A 143 15.92 -24.19 -7.41
CA GLU A 143 15.90 -23.54 -6.11
C GLU A 143 16.99 -22.45 -6.09
N ILE A 144 16.60 -21.24 -5.70
CA ILE A 144 17.45 -20.05 -5.66
C ILE A 144 17.70 -19.65 -4.21
N ASN A 145 18.98 -19.52 -3.85
CA ASN A 145 19.39 -19.02 -2.55
C ASN A 145 20.34 -17.83 -2.72
N GLY A 146 20.05 -16.69 -2.10
CA GLY A 146 20.84 -15.48 -2.24
C GLY A 146 21.09 -15.04 -3.69
N GLY A 147 20.16 -15.37 -4.59
CA GLY A 147 20.23 -15.09 -6.02
C GLY A 147 21.16 -16.05 -6.81
N LYS A 148 21.56 -17.18 -6.25
CA LYS A 148 22.33 -18.25 -6.90
C LYS A 148 21.53 -19.54 -6.92
N ILE A 149 21.80 -20.40 -7.90
CA ILE A 149 21.22 -21.74 -7.95
C ILE A 149 21.81 -22.56 -6.81
N SER A 150 20.96 -23.06 -5.93
CA SER A 150 21.33 -24.00 -4.86
C SER A 150 21.05 -25.45 -5.25
N ARG A 151 20.02 -25.67 -6.07
CA ARG A 151 19.64 -27.01 -6.54
C ARG A 151 18.84 -26.92 -7.84
N LEU A 152 19.06 -27.84 -8.76
CA LEU A 152 18.14 -28.12 -9.86
C LEU A 152 17.07 -29.12 -9.38
N VAL A 153 15.81 -28.75 -9.51
CA VAL A 153 14.69 -29.56 -9.01
C VAL A 153 14.22 -30.52 -10.08
N MET A 154 13.92 -30.00 -11.28
CA MET A 154 13.47 -30.82 -12.40
C MET A 154 13.83 -30.15 -13.74
N GLU A 155 13.99 -30.97 -14.79
CA GLU A 155 14.05 -30.48 -16.17
C GLU A 155 12.64 -30.29 -16.70
N LEU A 156 12.37 -29.15 -17.32
CA LEU A 156 11.09 -28.81 -17.93
C LEU A 156 11.14 -29.16 -19.44
N THR A 157 10.02 -29.56 -20.02
CA THR A 157 9.96 -29.80 -21.45
C THR A 157 9.87 -28.47 -22.24
N ASP A 158 10.17 -28.47 -23.55
CA ASP A 158 10.07 -27.28 -24.39
C ASP A 158 8.66 -26.66 -24.37
N LYS A 159 7.63 -27.49 -24.28
CA LYS A 159 6.23 -27.04 -24.17
C LYS A 159 5.99 -26.31 -22.84
N ASP A 160 6.58 -26.84 -21.77
CA ASP A 160 6.45 -26.29 -20.42
C ASP A 160 7.24 -25.00 -20.29
N ALA A 161 8.44 -24.92 -20.92
CA ALA A 161 9.23 -23.70 -20.97
C ALA A 161 8.49 -22.57 -21.68
N THR A 162 7.70 -22.88 -22.72
CA THR A 162 6.86 -21.91 -23.41
C THR A 162 5.72 -21.43 -22.52
N LEU A 163 5.02 -22.34 -21.82
CA LEU A 163 3.99 -21.98 -20.82
C LEU A 163 4.58 -21.13 -19.69
N TYR A 164 5.83 -21.42 -19.32
CA TYR A 164 6.53 -20.72 -18.25
C TYR A 164 6.98 -19.31 -18.65
N ALA A 165 7.26 -19.10 -19.92
CA ALA A 165 7.69 -17.80 -20.45
C ALA A 165 6.54 -16.78 -20.50
N TYR A 166 5.28 -17.24 -20.50
CA TYR A 166 4.14 -16.33 -20.37
C TYR A 166 4.04 -15.83 -18.92
N ALA A 167 4.26 -14.54 -18.74
CA ALA A 167 4.31 -13.86 -17.45
C ALA A 167 3.01 -13.95 -16.63
N ASP A 168 1.92 -14.38 -17.26
CA ASP A 168 0.57 -14.38 -16.71
C ASP A 168 0.19 -15.65 -15.94
N LEU A 169 1.03 -16.68 -15.94
CA LEU A 169 0.76 -17.90 -15.20
C LEU A 169 1.15 -17.78 -13.73
N TYR A 170 0.21 -18.06 -12.86
CA TYR A 170 0.50 -18.21 -11.43
C TYR A 170 1.28 -19.51 -11.21
N LYS A 171 2.39 -19.41 -10.48
CA LYS A 171 3.37 -20.49 -10.31
C LYS A 171 3.53 -20.79 -8.84
N TYR A 172 3.50 -22.06 -8.48
CA TYR A 172 3.62 -22.49 -7.10
C TYR A 172 4.44 -23.78 -7.03
N VAL A 173 5.20 -23.96 -5.97
CA VAL A 173 5.90 -25.21 -5.67
C VAL A 173 5.40 -25.74 -4.34
N ASP A 174 4.98 -27.00 -4.28
CA ASP A 174 4.57 -27.62 -3.04
C ASP A 174 5.77 -28.11 -2.20
N ARG A 175 5.52 -28.71 -1.05
CA ARG A 175 6.55 -29.17 -0.11
C ARG A 175 7.37 -30.34 -0.66
N GLU A 176 6.82 -31.11 -1.58
CA GLU A 176 7.50 -32.22 -2.28
C GLU A 176 8.28 -31.75 -3.50
N GLY A 177 8.26 -30.46 -3.82
CA GLY A 177 8.96 -29.88 -4.96
C GLY A 177 8.20 -30.02 -6.30
N ARG A 178 6.93 -30.39 -6.26
CA ARG A 178 6.09 -30.42 -7.48
C ARG A 178 5.70 -28.99 -7.87
N LEU A 179 5.81 -28.71 -9.17
CA LEU A 179 5.47 -27.42 -9.74
C LEU A 179 4.00 -27.40 -10.17
N TYR A 180 3.29 -26.36 -9.78
CA TYR A 180 1.92 -26.08 -10.23
C TYR A 180 1.90 -24.81 -11.06
N LEU A 181 1.30 -24.90 -12.26
CA LEU A 181 1.07 -23.77 -13.15
C LEU A 181 -0.44 -23.58 -13.33
N ALA A 182 -0.96 -22.43 -12.92
CA ALA A 182 -2.36 -22.09 -13.11
C ALA A 182 -2.52 -21.21 -14.35
N ASP A 183 -3.16 -21.76 -15.38
CA ASP A 183 -3.60 -21.07 -16.58
C ASP A 183 -5.05 -20.63 -16.38
N ASN A 184 -5.23 -19.42 -15.89
CA ASN A 184 -6.54 -18.87 -15.56
C ASN A 184 -7.37 -18.50 -16.81
N ASP A 185 -6.72 -18.28 -17.95
CA ASP A 185 -7.41 -17.99 -19.21
C ASP A 185 -8.09 -19.24 -19.78
N ASN A 186 -7.43 -20.39 -19.66
CA ASN A 186 -7.94 -21.67 -20.13
C ASN A 186 -8.57 -22.51 -18.99
N LEU A 187 -8.64 -22.00 -17.77
CA LEU A 187 -9.18 -22.67 -16.57
C LEU A 187 -8.53 -24.04 -16.34
N ARG A 188 -7.19 -24.05 -16.34
CA ARG A 188 -6.37 -25.26 -16.20
C ARG A 188 -5.35 -25.11 -15.09
N LEU A 189 -5.14 -26.19 -14.35
CA LEU A 189 -4.06 -26.33 -13.39
C LEU A 189 -3.19 -27.51 -13.80
N TYR A 190 -1.92 -27.23 -14.09
CA TYR A 190 -0.92 -28.23 -14.44
C TYR A 190 -0.06 -28.54 -13.23
N CYS A 191 0.17 -29.82 -12.95
CA CYS A 191 1.06 -30.28 -11.91
C CYS A 191 2.20 -31.10 -12.54
N TYR A 192 3.44 -30.70 -12.26
CA TYR A 192 4.67 -31.34 -12.75
C TYR A 192 5.40 -31.99 -11.58
N ASP A 193 5.73 -33.24 -11.70
CA ASP A 193 6.57 -33.97 -10.74
C ASP A 193 8.00 -34.17 -11.23
N GLU A 194 8.87 -34.67 -10.37
CA GLU A 194 10.29 -34.96 -10.68
C GLU A 194 10.48 -35.97 -11.84
N ASN A 195 9.48 -36.80 -12.11
CA ASN A 195 9.48 -37.78 -13.19
C ASN A 195 9.00 -37.19 -14.52
N LYS A 196 8.79 -35.86 -14.59
CA LYS A 196 8.25 -35.13 -15.74
C LYS A 196 6.84 -35.56 -16.12
N THR A 197 6.10 -36.14 -15.19
CA THR A 197 4.71 -36.44 -15.36
C THR A 197 3.88 -35.18 -15.21
N VAL A 198 3.10 -34.85 -16.23
CA VAL A 198 2.20 -33.70 -16.19
C VAL A 198 0.79 -34.21 -15.96
N LYS A 199 0.21 -33.76 -14.85
CA LYS A 199 -1.21 -33.91 -14.56
C LYS A 199 -1.92 -32.61 -14.86
N GLU A 200 -2.86 -32.64 -15.79
CA GLU A 200 -3.74 -31.53 -16.12
C GLU A 200 -5.07 -31.69 -15.37
N THR A 201 -5.53 -30.63 -14.73
CA THR A 201 -6.81 -30.59 -14.00
C THR A 201 -7.63 -29.39 -14.47
N GLU A 202 -8.86 -29.64 -14.90
CA GLU A 202 -9.81 -28.54 -15.14
C GLU A 202 -10.20 -27.91 -13.81
N VAL A 203 -10.16 -26.56 -13.77
CA VAL A 203 -10.61 -25.79 -12.62
C VAL A 203 -11.83 -24.97 -13.00
N PRO A 204 -12.86 -24.87 -12.14
CA PRO A 204 -14.10 -24.19 -12.50
C PRO A 204 -14.01 -22.68 -12.47
N GLY A 205 -12.84 -22.11 -12.17
CA GLY A 205 -12.64 -20.67 -12.08
C GLY A 205 -11.17 -20.29 -11.90
N MET A 206 -10.90 -19.12 -11.34
CA MET A 206 -9.55 -18.58 -11.21
C MET A 206 -8.80 -19.21 -10.03
N VAL A 207 -7.55 -19.60 -10.23
CA VAL A 207 -6.64 -20.08 -9.19
C VAL A 207 -5.73 -18.94 -8.76
N TYR A 208 -5.69 -18.64 -7.45
CA TYR A 208 -4.84 -17.62 -6.87
C TYR A 208 -3.61 -18.20 -6.15
N GLY A 209 -3.69 -19.48 -5.74
CA GLY A 209 -2.60 -20.14 -5.09
C GLY A 209 -2.89 -21.58 -4.71
N ILE A 210 -1.90 -22.21 -4.09
CA ILE A 210 -2.04 -23.55 -3.52
C ILE A 210 -1.84 -23.51 -2.01
N LEU A 211 -2.48 -24.46 -1.33
CA LEU A 211 -2.38 -24.67 0.11
C LEU A 211 -2.04 -26.13 0.38
N GLN A 212 -1.24 -26.37 1.41
CA GLN A 212 -0.88 -27.70 1.87
C GLN A 212 -0.57 -27.65 3.35
N LYS A 213 -1.02 -28.64 4.12
CA LYS A 213 -0.59 -28.80 5.49
C LYS A 213 0.91 -29.12 5.55
N LYS A 214 1.58 -28.73 6.64
CA LYS A 214 3.01 -29.03 6.85
C LYS A 214 3.25 -30.55 6.86
N GLU A 215 2.32 -31.30 7.44
CA GLU A 215 2.30 -32.75 7.41
C GLU A 215 1.05 -33.22 6.65
N GLY A 216 1.18 -33.53 5.37
CA GLY A 216 0.08 -34.02 4.58
C GLY A 216 0.33 -33.98 3.08
N GLU A 217 -0.16 -35.00 2.39
CA GLU A 217 0.02 -35.16 0.93
C GLU A 217 -0.99 -34.36 0.10
N ASP A 218 -2.11 -33.94 0.71
CA ASP A 218 -3.20 -33.27 -0.02
C ASP A 218 -2.89 -31.81 -0.30
N VAL A 219 -2.69 -31.47 -1.57
CA VAL A 219 -2.60 -30.10 -2.04
C VAL A 219 -4.00 -29.60 -2.40
N CYS A 220 -4.33 -28.39 -1.94
CA CYS A 220 -5.53 -27.67 -2.32
C CYS A 220 -5.17 -26.47 -3.16
N TRP A 221 -6.06 -26.03 -4.02
CA TRP A 221 -5.97 -24.72 -4.66
C TRP A 221 -7.03 -23.79 -4.04
N TYR A 222 -6.76 -22.51 -4.01
CA TYR A 222 -7.71 -21.47 -3.62
C TYR A 222 -7.84 -20.43 -4.72
N GLY A 223 -9.00 -19.81 -4.79
CA GLY A 223 -9.30 -18.80 -5.80
C GLY A 223 -10.80 -18.56 -5.91
N LEU A 224 -11.30 -18.29 -7.10
CA LEU A 224 -12.71 -18.06 -7.36
C LEU A 224 -13.31 -19.25 -8.14
N ASP A 225 -14.58 -19.56 -7.84
CA ASP A 225 -15.38 -20.49 -8.67
C ASP A 225 -15.94 -19.78 -9.92
N ALA A 226 -16.77 -20.49 -10.70
CA ALA A 226 -17.38 -19.96 -11.93
C ALA A 226 -18.32 -18.76 -11.66
N GLU A 227 -18.91 -18.69 -10.48
CA GLU A 227 -19.78 -17.60 -10.02
C GLU A 227 -18.99 -16.46 -9.35
N LYS A 228 -17.67 -16.53 -9.36
CA LYS A 228 -16.73 -15.59 -8.72
C LYS A 228 -16.83 -15.56 -7.18
N ASN A 229 -17.24 -16.65 -6.55
CA ASN A 229 -17.18 -16.79 -5.11
C ASN A 229 -15.82 -17.36 -4.68
N PRO A 230 -15.24 -16.88 -3.57
CA PRO A 230 -14.05 -17.47 -2.99
C PRO A 230 -14.28 -18.95 -2.61
N VAL A 231 -13.30 -19.81 -2.92
CA VAL A 231 -13.39 -21.27 -2.71
C VAL A 231 -12.02 -21.89 -2.47
N VAL A 232 -11.98 -23.00 -1.73
CA VAL A 232 -10.80 -23.85 -1.61
C VAL A 232 -11.19 -25.28 -2.00
N LYS A 233 -10.43 -25.91 -2.92
CA LYS A 233 -10.70 -27.26 -3.39
C LYS A 233 -9.43 -28.10 -3.43
N LYS A 234 -9.57 -29.43 -3.22
CA LYS A 234 -8.47 -30.36 -3.40
C LYS A 234 -8.08 -30.47 -4.89
N VAL A 235 -6.79 -30.51 -5.15
CA VAL A 235 -6.27 -30.73 -6.53
C VAL A 235 -6.53 -32.18 -6.99
N SER A 236 -6.49 -33.13 -6.04
CA SER A 236 -6.56 -34.57 -6.35
C SER A 236 -7.91 -35.00 -6.94
N ASP A 237 -9.02 -34.51 -6.37
CA ASP A 237 -10.39 -34.97 -6.69
C ASP A 237 -11.42 -33.83 -6.84
N GLY A 238 -11.00 -32.57 -6.73
CA GLY A 238 -11.85 -31.39 -6.88
C GLY A 238 -12.82 -31.16 -5.71
N LYS A 239 -12.74 -31.96 -4.63
CA LYS A 239 -13.62 -31.78 -3.47
C LYS A 239 -13.42 -30.43 -2.81
N THR A 240 -14.52 -29.81 -2.46
CA THR A 240 -14.52 -28.54 -1.73
C THR A 240 -14.04 -28.74 -0.30
N VAL A 241 -13.07 -27.94 0.10
CA VAL A 241 -12.50 -27.89 1.47
C VAL A 241 -13.08 -26.72 2.24
N ALA A 242 -13.23 -25.56 1.60
CA ALA A 242 -13.88 -24.40 2.15
C ALA A 242 -14.77 -23.72 1.12
N GLU A 243 -15.98 -23.40 1.52
CA GLU A 243 -17.01 -22.74 0.72
C GLU A 243 -17.83 -21.78 1.57
N ASN A 244 -18.75 -21.05 0.95
CA ASN A 244 -19.57 -20.04 1.64
C ASN A 244 -18.72 -18.96 2.32
N LEU A 245 -17.62 -18.58 1.69
CA LEU A 245 -16.64 -17.61 2.19
C LEU A 245 -17.14 -16.17 1.97
N LYS A 246 -18.40 -15.90 2.35
CA LYS A 246 -19.03 -14.59 2.17
C LYS A 246 -18.32 -13.51 2.98
N GLY A 247 -18.02 -12.41 2.35
CA GLY A 247 -17.35 -11.25 2.96
C GLY A 247 -15.87 -11.16 2.64
N ILE A 248 -15.25 -12.23 2.16
CA ILE A 248 -13.91 -12.16 1.58
C ILE A 248 -13.99 -11.45 0.23
N GLY A 249 -13.11 -10.50 -0.02
CA GLY A 249 -12.99 -9.80 -1.30
C GLY A 249 -12.62 -10.73 -2.46
N THR A 250 -12.70 -10.24 -3.68
CA THR A 250 -12.32 -11.01 -4.87
C THR A 250 -10.81 -11.11 -5.11
N GLU A 251 -10.03 -10.27 -4.43
CA GLU A 251 -8.57 -10.33 -4.41
C GLU A 251 -8.12 -10.62 -2.99
N TYR A 252 -7.61 -11.82 -2.75
CA TYR A 252 -7.21 -12.26 -1.42
C TYR A 252 -6.05 -13.24 -1.47
N GLN A 253 -5.37 -13.37 -0.35
CA GLN A 253 -4.38 -14.41 -0.11
C GLN A 253 -4.89 -15.39 0.92
N ALA A 254 -4.39 -16.63 0.88
CA ALA A 254 -4.75 -17.64 1.84
C ALA A 254 -3.53 -18.43 2.32
N VAL A 255 -3.59 -18.91 3.55
CA VAL A 255 -2.61 -19.83 4.13
C VAL A 255 -3.32 -20.87 4.98
N MET A 256 -2.79 -22.08 5.00
CA MET A 256 -3.29 -23.18 5.82
C MET A 256 -2.35 -23.40 7.00
N ALA A 257 -2.90 -23.31 8.21
CA ALA A 257 -2.18 -23.59 9.46
C ALA A 257 -2.04 -25.10 9.73
N GLU A 258 -1.18 -25.45 10.67
CA GLU A 258 -0.93 -26.85 11.06
C GLU A 258 -2.17 -27.55 11.60
N ASP A 259 -3.03 -26.82 12.33
CA ASP A 259 -4.32 -27.34 12.84
C ASP A 259 -5.36 -27.57 11.73
N GLY A 260 -5.06 -27.19 10.49
CA GLY A 260 -5.95 -27.27 9.34
C GLY A 260 -6.91 -26.11 9.21
N SER A 261 -6.85 -25.11 10.06
CA SER A 261 -7.53 -23.84 9.86
C SER A 261 -6.96 -23.14 8.61
N ILE A 262 -7.82 -22.43 7.89
CA ILE A 262 -7.40 -21.64 6.73
C ILE A 262 -7.62 -20.17 7.07
N TYR A 263 -6.59 -19.37 6.90
CA TYR A 263 -6.67 -17.93 7.02
C TYR A 263 -6.77 -17.30 5.64
N PHE A 264 -7.58 -16.24 5.54
CA PHE A 264 -7.76 -15.46 4.32
C PHE A 264 -7.56 -13.99 4.64
N ALA A 265 -6.81 -13.29 3.82
CA ALA A 265 -6.60 -11.85 3.95
C ALA A 265 -6.90 -11.15 2.63
N ASP A 266 -7.79 -10.17 2.67
CA ASP A 266 -7.97 -9.16 1.64
C ASP A 266 -7.48 -7.79 2.16
N THR A 267 -7.68 -6.72 1.42
CA THR A 267 -7.25 -5.37 1.86
C THR A 267 -8.08 -4.79 3.00
N GLN A 268 -9.21 -5.41 3.36
CA GLN A 268 -10.14 -4.92 4.36
C GLN A 268 -10.08 -5.73 5.64
N ASN A 269 -9.99 -7.06 5.52
CA ASN A 269 -10.19 -7.96 6.65
C ASN A 269 -9.26 -9.16 6.61
N LEU A 270 -9.02 -9.72 7.79
CA LEU A 270 -8.45 -11.04 7.99
C LEU A 270 -9.53 -11.97 8.54
N TRP A 271 -9.60 -13.15 7.96
CA TRP A 271 -10.61 -14.17 8.27
C TRP A 271 -9.95 -15.48 8.67
N LYS A 272 -10.61 -16.23 9.51
CA LYS A 272 -10.27 -17.62 9.85
C LYS A 272 -11.42 -18.54 9.51
N TYR A 273 -11.13 -19.61 8.80
CA TYR A 273 -12.06 -20.69 8.51
C TYR A 273 -11.64 -21.97 9.28
N THR A 274 -12.55 -22.47 10.09
CA THR A 274 -12.32 -23.67 10.91
C THR A 274 -13.64 -24.42 11.03
N ASP A 275 -13.64 -25.73 10.83
CA ASP A 275 -14.81 -26.62 11.02
C ASP A 275 -16.08 -26.14 10.28
N GLY A 276 -15.92 -25.67 9.06
CA GLY A 276 -17.05 -25.19 8.24
C GLY A 276 -17.51 -23.77 8.57
N THR A 277 -16.85 -23.07 9.48
CA THR A 277 -17.24 -21.72 9.92
C THR A 277 -16.19 -20.69 9.54
N LEU A 278 -16.62 -19.62 8.86
CA LEU A 278 -15.82 -18.45 8.56
C LEU A 278 -16.04 -17.38 9.64
N GLN A 279 -14.97 -16.92 10.26
CA GLN A 279 -14.99 -15.86 11.25
C GLN A 279 -14.05 -14.72 10.82
N LYS A 280 -14.53 -13.48 10.86
CA LYS A 280 -13.68 -12.30 10.78
C LYS A 280 -12.89 -12.17 12.08
N ILE A 281 -11.57 -12.07 12.00
CA ILE A 281 -10.67 -12.03 13.15
C ILE A 281 -9.90 -10.71 13.27
N PHE A 282 -9.83 -9.93 12.18
CA PHE A 282 -9.22 -8.60 12.20
C PHE A 282 -9.79 -7.76 11.07
N ALA A 283 -10.02 -6.48 11.32
CA ALA A 283 -10.46 -5.50 10.33
C ALA A 283 -9.33 -4.47 10.13
N PHE A 284 -8.63 -4.54 9.00
CA PHE A 284 -7.45 -3.72 8.73
C PHE A 284 -7.76 -2.24 8.83
N VAL A 285 -8.77 -1.78 8.09
CA VAL A 285 -9.14 -0.35 8.05
C VAL A 285 -9.55 0.19 9.42
N GLN A 286 -10.29 -0.60 10.20
CA GLN A 286 -10.71 -0.20 11.55
C GLN A 286 -9.53 -0.12 12.54
N ASN A 287 -8.42 -0.81 12.25
CA ASN A 287 -7.19 -0.78 13.02
C ASN A 287 -6.11 0.08 12.36
N ASP A 288 -6.48 1.00 11.47
CA ASP A 288 -5.60 1.97 10.80
C ASP A 288 -4.60 1.38 9.80
N TYR A 289 -4.85 0.16 9.31
CA TYR A 289 -4.08 -0.45 8.23
C TYR A 289 -4.80 -0.21 6.90
N LEU A 290 -4.37 0.81 6.16
CA LEU A 290 -4.92 1.19 4.85
C LEU A 290 -4.18 0.43 3.74
N LEU A 291 -4.46 -0.87 3.65
CA LEU A 291 -3.78 -1.75 2.70
C LEU A 291 -4.22 -1.46 1.26
N GLN A 292 -3.26 -1.37 0.35
CA GLN A 292 -3.50 -1.25 -1.09
C GLN A 292 -3.51 -2.63 -1.76
N LYS A 293 -2.71 -3.58 -1.24
CA LYS A 293 -2.63 -4.96 -1.73
C LYS A 293 -2.09 -5.88 -0.64
N VAL A 294 -2.57 -7.12 -0.63
CA VAL A 294 -1.96 -8.23 0.12
C VAL A 294 -1.26 -9.12 -0.89
N TRP A 295 0.06 -9.24 -0.77
CA TRP A 295 0.88 -9.98 -1.72
C TRP A 295 1.03 -11.45 -1.37
N SER A 296 1.31 -11.73 -0.10
CA SER A 296 1.44 -13.08 0.43
C SER A 296 1.14 -13.11 1.91
N MET A 297 0.85 -14.29 2.43
CA MET A 297 0.57 -14.55 3.84
C MET A 297 1.18 -15.89 4.27
N GLU A 298 1.67 -15.93 5.51
CA GLU A 298 2.31 -17.07 6.15
C GLU A 298 1.74 -17.31 7.54
N CYS A 299 1.77 -18.58 7.97
CA CYS A 299 1.72 -18.93 9.39
C CYS A 299 3.13 -19.23 9.88
N THR A 300 3.58 -18.51 10.90
CA THR A 300 4.87 -18.80 11.55
C THR A 300 4.80 -20.08 12.38
N GLU A 301 5.94 -20.61 12.78
CA GLU A 301 6.01 -21.78 13.67
C GLU A 301 5.40 -21.51 15.05
N GLN A 302 5.34 -20.25 15.47
CA GLN A 302 4.72 -19.80 16.72
C GLN A 302 3.20 -19.67 16.62
N GLY A 303 2.64 -19.78 15.42
CA GLY A 303 1.21 -19.63 15.16
C GLY A 303 0.77 -18.19 14.90
N ASP A 304 1.72 -17.27 14.78
CA ASP A 304 1.49 -15.90 14.32
C ASP A 304 1.25 -15.86 12.81
N LEU A 305 0.67 -14.78 12.32
CA LEU A 305 0.46 -14.55 10.90
C LEU A 305 1.42 -13.46 10.43
N GLU A 306 2.11 -13.71 9.34
CA GLU A 306 2.94 -12.73 8.68
C GLU A 306 2.40 -12.44 7.28
N LEU A 307 2.16 -11.16 6.98
CA LEU A 307 1.62 -10.70 5.71
C LEU A 307 2.62 -9.77 5.03
N LEU A 308 2.83 -9.94 3.74
CA LEU A 308 3.50 -8.94 2.91
C LEU A 308 2.44 -8.12 2.20
N VAL A 309 2.43 -6.83 2.46
CA VAL A 309 1.40 -5.90 1.97
C VAL A 309 2.01 -4.70 1.28
N LYS A 310 1.20 -4.04 0.45
CA LYS A 310 1.48 -2.69 -0.03
C LYS A 310 0.66 -1.71 0.81
N MET A 311 1.34 -0.79 1.47
CA MET A 311 0.73 0.25 2.30
C MET A 311 1.54 1.55 2.14
N ASP A 312 0.86 2.68 1.92
CA ASP A 312 1.50 3.99 1.70
C ASP A 312 2.56 4.01 0.58
N SER A 313 2.37 3.17 -0.45
CA SER A 313 3.31 2.92 -1.56
C SER A 313 4.59 2.18 -1.16
N GLU A 314 4.71 1.76 0.09
CA GLU A 314 5.80 0.94 0.59
C GLU A 314 5.42 -0.54 0.61
N LEU A 315 6.44 -1.38 0.52
CA LEU A 315 6.35 -2.80 0.82
C LEU A 315 6.55 -2.99 2.32
N VAL A 316 5.57 -3.58 2.99
CA VAL A 316 5.56 -3.72 4.46
C VAL A 316 5.28 -5.16 4.83
N ALA A 317 6.08 -5.73 5.72
CA ALA A 317 5.72 -6.97 6.40
C ALA A 317 4.97 -6.62 7.71
N LEU A 318 3.82 -7.25 7.88
CA LEU A 318 3.01 -7.16 9.09
C LEU A 318 3.06 -8.50 9.83
N THR A 319 3.65 -8.53 11.02
CA THR A 319 3.62 -9.70 11.89
C THR A 319 2.55 -9.51 12.94
N MET A 320 1.55 -10.38 12.92
CA MET A 320 0.35 -10.30 13.77
C MET A 320 0.46 -11.30 14.92
N HIS A 321 0.67 -10.80 16.13
CA HIS A 321 0.74 -11.59 17.35
C HIS A 321 -0.61 -11.58 18.05
N ARG A 322 -1.10 -12.76 18.42
CA ARG A 322 -2.35 -12.87 19.16
C ARG A 322 -2.19 -12.38 20.59
N GLU A 323 -3.13 -11.54 21.03
CA GLU A 323 -3.14 -10.91 22.36
C GLU A 323 -4.42 -11.27 23.13
N ASP A 324 -4.35 -11.18 24.45
CA ASP A 324 -5.52 -11.36 25.31
C ASP A 324 -6.41 -10.11 25.37
N SER A 325 -5.82 -8.93 25.13
CA SER A 325 -6.53 -7.65 25.12
C SER A 325 -5.71 -6.59 24.39
N LEU A 326 -6.39 -5.56 23.84
CA LEU A 326 -5.70 -4.40 23.29
C LEU A 326 -5.33 -3.39 24.38
N PRO A 327 -4.19 -2.69 24.24
CA PRO A 327 -3.84 -1.59 25.11
C PRO A 327 -4.87 -0.45 24.96
N ARG A 328 -5.28 0.11 26.10
CA ARG A 328 -6.15 1.30 26.12
C ARG A 328 -5.32 2.56 25.87
N LYS A 329 -5.81 3.43 25.02
CA LYS A 329 -5.17 4.71 24.67
C LYS A 329 -6.12 5.87 24.97
N LYS A 330 -5.58 7.08 25.12
CA LYS A 330 -6.36 8.31 25.22
C LYS A 330 -6.82 8.76 23.85
N GLU A 331 -8.07 9.16 23.75
CA GLU A 331 -8.65 9.66 22.51
C GLU A 331 -8.32 11.14 22.30
N ILE A 332 -8.03 11.50 21.05
CA ILE A 332 -7.92 12.87 20.54
C ILE A 332 -8.92 12.98 19.38
N VAL A 333 -9.84 13.91 19.44
CA VAL A 333 -10.90 14.10 18.45
C VAL A 333 -10.53 15.23 17.50
N LEU A 334 -10.39 14.93 16.21
CA LEU A 334 -10.24 15.91 15.13
C LEU A 334 -11.60 16.17 14.48
N ALA A 335 -12.03 17.42 14.34
CA ALA A 335 -13.13 17.78 13.46
C ALA A 335 -12.60 18.37 12.16
N ASP A 336 -13.14 17.89 11.03
CA ASP A 336 -12.79 18.30 9.68
C ASP A 336 -14.04 18.43 8.83
N ASP A 337 -14.09 19.40 7.93
CA ASP A 337 -15.20 19.56 6.99
C ASP A 337 -15.12 18.56 5.83
N THR A 338 -13.91 18.16 5.45
CA THR A 338 -13.64 17.17 4.39
C THR A 338 -12.38 16.38 4.70
N MET A 339 -12.51 15.13 5.08
CA MET A 339 -11.37 14.28 5.41
C MET A 339 -10.62 13.85 4.16
N SER A 340 -9.48 14.48 3.88
CA SER A 340 -8.63 14.13 2.74
C SER A 340 -7.92 12.79 2.95
N LEU A 341 -7.58 12.11 1.83
CA LEU A 341 -6.81 10.87 1.90
C LEU A 341 -5.44 11.03 2.57
N PRO A 342 -4.65 12.11 2.30
CA PRO A 342 -3.40 12.35 3.03
C PRO A 342 -3.60 12.47 4.54
N MET A 343 -4.66 13.15 4.99
CA MET A 343 -4.97 13.27 6.42
C MET A 343 -5.35 11.91 7.04
N LYS A 344 -6.17 11.11 6.35
CA LYS A 344 -6.51 9.74 6.80
C LYS A 344 -5.25 8.89 6.97
N LYS A 345 -4.32 8.96 6.03
CA LYS A 345 -3.04 8.24 6.10
C LYS A 345 -2.18 8.70 7.27
N LEU A 346 -2.11 10.03 7.49
CA LEU A 346 -1.36 10.60 8.61
C LEU A 346 -1.93 10.14 9.96
N ILE A 347 -3.24 10.21 10.13
CA ILE A 347 -3.95 9.73 11.34
C ILE A 347 -3.70 8.23 11.54
N ALA A 348 -3.88 7.44 10.48
CA ALA A 348 -3.67 6.00 10.56
C ALA A 348 -2.24 5.66 11.00
N ARG A 349 -1.24 6.32 10.41
CA ARG A 349 0.17 6.16 10.81
C ARG A 349 0.42 6.55 12.26
N PHE A 350 -0.11 7.70 12.70
CA PHE A 350 -0.01 8.14 14.09
C PHE A 350 -0.63 7.11 15.04
N ASN A 351 -1.84 6.64 14.76
CA ASN A 351 -2.56 5.70 15.60
C ASN A 351 -1.83 4.36 15.77
N ARG A 352 -1.17 3.87 14.71
CA ARG A 352 -0.36 2.66 14.77
C ARG A 352 0.89 2.85 15.61
N GLN A 353 1.59 3.97 15.42
CA GLN A 353 2.89 4.22 16.06
C GLN A 353 2.80 4.73 17.50
N ASN A 354 1.75 5.48 17.83
CA ASN A 354 1.59 6.06 19.17
C ASN A 354 1.01 5.04 20.15
N LYS A 355 1.66 4.91 21.32
CA LYS A 355 1.26 3.95 22.37
C LYS A 355 0.29 4.51 23.39
N GLU A 356 0.20 5.84 23.50
CA GLU A 356 -0.59 6.51 24.55
C GLU A 356 -1.89 7.12 24.00
N TYR A 357 -1.87 7.56 22.77
CA TYR A 357 -2.97 8.30 22.14
C TYR A 357 -3.40 7.65 20.84
N TYR A 358 -4.67 7.85 20.49
CA TYR A 358 -5.20 7.63 19.15
C TYR A 358 -6.05 8.82 18.74
N VAL A 359 -6.07 9.11 17.44
CA VAL A 359 -6.89 10.18 16.86
C VAL A 359 -8.12 9.55 16.20
N THR A 360 -9.30 10.03 16.60
CA THR A 360 -10.54 9.82 15.84
C THR A 360 -10.88 11.10 15.08
N TYR A 361 -11.76 10.98 14.09
CA TYR A 361 -12.18 12.17 13.35
C TYR A 361 -13.70 12.21 13.17
N ARG A 362 -14.21 13.43 13.14
CA ARG A 362 -15.61 13.76 12.88
C ARG A 362 -15.70 14.58 11.61
N VAL A 363 -16.58 14.20 10.72
CA VAL A 363 -16.88 14.91 9.46
C VAL A 363 -18.39 15.12 9.38
N PRO A 364 -18.91 16.00 8.49
CA PRO A 364 -20.32 16.12 8.25
C PRO A 364 -20.95 14.75 7.93
N GLU A 365 -22.13 14.50 8.44
CA GLU A 365 -22.90 13.31 8.08
C GLU A 365 -23.36 13.37 6.61
N GLU A 366 -23.70 12.23 6.04
CA GLU A 366 -24.19 12.18 4.65
C GLU A 366 -25.42 13.07 4.48
N GLY A 367 -25.32 14.05 3.58
CA GLY A 367 -26.36 15.05 3.35
C GLY A 367 -26.36 16.25 4.30
N GLN A 368 -25.44 16.32 5.25
CA GLN A 368 -25.29 17.50 6.11
C GLN A 368 -24.44 18.56 5.40
N GLU A 369 -24.93 19.79 5.37
CA GLU A 369 -24.14 20.93 4.87
C GLU A 369 -22.94 21.24 5.78
N SER A 370 -21.77 21.54 5.18
CA SER A 370 -20.55 21.90 5.94
C SER A 370 -20.78 23.12 6.86
N ALA A 371 -21.68 24.02 6.49
CA ALA A 371 -22.03 25.18 7.31
C ALA A 371 -22.75 24.77 8.61
N ASP A 372 -23.68 23.81 8.53
CA ASP A 372 -24.42 23.32 9.71
C ASP A 372 -23.49 22.53 10.64
N PHE A 373 -22.60 21.71 10.08
CA PHE A 373 -21.57 20.99 10.85
C PHE A 373 -20.66 21.96 11.58
N ARG A 374 -20.16 22.99 10.89
CA ARG A 374 -19.33 24.05 11.47
C ARG A 374 -20.05 24.79 12.60
N GLN A 375 -21.34 25.11 12.41
CA GLN A 375 -22.12 25.75 13.46
C GLN A 375 -22.27 24.86 14.69
N ALA A 376 -22.47 23.55 14.51
CA ALA A 376 -22.54 22.60 15.61
C ALA A 376 -21.20 22.53 16.38
N VAL A 377 -20.09 22.44 15.67
CA VAL A 377 -18.74 22.46 16.29
C VAL A 377 -18.49 23.76 17.06
N ASN A 378 -18.87 24.90 16.49
CA ASN A 378 -18.73 26.20 17.18
C ASN A 378 -19.56 26.29 18.47
N LEU A 379 -20.76 25.70 18.45
CA LEU A 379 -21.60 25.63 19.65
C LEU A 379 -20.96 24.73 20.73
N GLU A 380 -20.38 23.61 20.34
CA GLU A 380 -19.64 22.73 21.26
C GLU A 380 -18.43 23.43 21.86
N LEU A 381 -17.63 24.15 21.04
CA LEU A 381 -16.49 24.95 21.51
C LEU A 381 -16.92 26.01 22.53
N SER A 382 -18.01 26.72 22.25
CA SER A 382 -18.54 27.75 23.17
C SER A 382 -19.01 27.18 24.51
N ASN A 383 -19.36 25.90 24.55
CA ASN A 383 -19.76 25.17 25.75
C ASN A 383 -18.59 24.43 26.43
N GLY A 384 -17.36 24.56 25.92
CA GLY A 384 -16.17 23.88 26.44
C GLY A 384 -16.19 22.35 26.23
N LYS A 385 -16.90 21.88 25.21
CA LYS A 385 -17.05 20.46 24.85
C LYS A 385 -16.67 20.17 23.39
N GLY A 386 -15.93 21.09 22.79
CA GLY A 386 -15.50 20.94 21.40
C GLY A 386 -14.47 19.82 21.19
N PRO A 387 -14.14 19.54 19.92
CA PRO A 387 -13.05 18.61 19.58
C PRO A 387 -11.69 19.14 20.04
N ASP A 388 -10.71 18.25 20.17
CA ASP A 388 -9.34 18.60 20.56
C ASP A 388 -8.57 19.28 19.42
N MET A 389 -8.91 18.99 18.17
CA MET A 389 -8.28 19.54 16.98
C MET A 389 -9.32 19.95 15.95
N LEU A 390 -9.01 21.02 15.20
CA LEU A 390 -9.84 21.54 14.10
C LEU A 390 -9.04 21.61 12.80
N SER A 391 -9.67 21.26 11.68
CA SER A 391 -9.11 21.63 10.38
C SER A 391 -9.40 23.09 10.03
N SER A 392 -8.59 23.64 9.14
CA SER A 392 -8.75 25.04 8.70
C SER A 392 -10.08 25.30 7.99
N GLY A 393 -10.65 24.28 7.34
CA GLY A 393 -11.96 24.40 6.67
C GLY A 393 -13.12 24.74 7.61
N LEU A 394 -12.96 24.41 8.91
CA LEU A 394 -13.96 24.73 9.92
C LEU A 394 -13.76 26.14 10.55
N ILE A 395 -12.62 26.79 10.29
CA ILE A 395 -12.25 28.06 10.91
C ILE A 395 -12.41 29.19 9.90
N LEU A 396 -13.43 30.03 10.04
CA LEU A 396 -13.69 31.16 9.15
C LEU A 396 -12.80 32.36 9.42
N SER A 397 -12.52 32.64 10.68
CA SER A 397 -11.67 33.74 11.16
C SER A 397 -10.77 33.21 12.26
N PRO A 398 -9.53 32.83 11.94
CA PRO A 398 -8.59 32.35 12.96
C PRO A 398 -8.39 33.33 14.12
N GLU A 399 -8.35 34.63 13.84
CA GLU A 399 -8.20 35.70 14.83
C GLU A 399 -9.34 35.67 15.86
N ASP A 400 -10.59 35.48 15.41
CA ASP A 400 -11.76 35.40 16.30
C ASP A 400 -11.68 34.17 17.22
N TYR A 401 -11.15 33.04 16.69
CA TYR A 401 -10.99 31.84 17.49
C TYR A 401 -9.89 31.99 18.54
N VAL A 402 -8.81 32.70 18.21
CA VAL A 402 -7.74 33.03 19.15
C VAL A 402 -8.27 33.99 20.23
N GLU A 403 -9.02 35.04 19.83
CA GLU A 403 -9.58 36.02 20.77
C GLU A 403 -10.57 35.36 21.74
N LYS A 404 -11.36 34.38 21.27
CA LYS A 404 -12.28 33.61 22.11
C LYS A 404 -11.59 32.52 22.94
N GLY A 405 -10.30 32.29 22.74
CA GLY A 405 -9.55 31.26 23.43
C GLY A 405 -9.86 29.81 22.96
N TYR A 406 -10.36 29.66 21.75
CA TYR A 406 -10.64 28.34 21.17
C TYR A 406 -9.40 27.69 20.57
N LEU A 407 -8.37 28.47 20.21
CA LEU A 407 -7.10 27.96 19.70
C LEU A 407 -6.01 28.18 20.74
N ALA A 408 -5.20 27.18 20.96
CA ALA A 408 -4.00 27.26 21.81
C ALA A 408 -2.76 27.45 20.93
N SER A 409 -1.73 28.12 21.46
CA SER A 409 -0.41 28.19 20.83
C SER A 409 0.15 26.77 20.64
N VAL A 410 0.73 26.54 19.47
CA VAL A 410 1.42 25.30 19.12
C VAL A 410 2.94 25.50 19.00
N ASP A 411 3.48 26.67 19.34
CA ASP A 411 4.92 26.97 19.25
C ASP A 411 5.77 25.92 19.98
N ALA A 412 5.33 25.49 21.17
CA ALA A 412 6.05 24.50 21.96
C ALA A 412 6.03 23.08 21.38
N LEU A 413 5.19 22.82 20.38
CA LEU A 413 5.11 21.51 19.71
C LEU A 413 6.07 21.40 18.54
N ILE A 414 6.61 22.52 18.05
CA ILE A 414 7.56 22.57 16.95
C ILE A 414 8.97 22.46 17.51
N ALA A 415 9.50 21.26 17.54
CA ALA A 415 10.85 21.01 18.05
C ALA A 415 11.95 21.53 17.12
N ASP A 416 11.71 21.48 15.80
CA ASP A 416 12.65 21.90 14.77
C ASP A 416 11.89 22.61 13.63
N PRO A 417 11.84 23.96 13.64
CA PRO A 417 11.18 24.73 12.60
C PRO A 417 11.80 24.59 11.21
N ASP A 418 13.08 24.22 11.13
CA ASP A 418 13.81 24.09 9.85
C ASP A 418 13.37 22.87 9.04
N GLN A 419 12.63 21.94 9.64
CA GLN A 419 11.98 20.82 8.93
C GLN A 419 10.84 21.28 8.02
N PHE A 420 10.31 22.47 8.24
CA PHE A 420 9.28 23.06 7.39
C PHE A 420 9.93 23.93 6.31
N GLY A 421 9.33 23.97 5.15
CA GLY A 421 9.80 24.87 4.07
C GLY A 421 9.80 26.33 4.53
N SER A 422 10.73 27.11 3.99
CA SER A 422 10.87 28.54 4.32
C SER A 422 9.54 29.28 4.15
N GLY A 423 9.13 30.03 5.17
CA GLY A 423 7.89 30.81 5.19
C GLY A 423 6.61 30.03 5.53
N VAL A 424 6.63 28.69 5.46
CA VAL A 424 5.42 27.87 5.67
C VAL A 424 4.83 28.07 7.07
N LEU A 425 5.65 28.14 8.11
CA LEU A 425 5.18 28.38 9.47
C LEU A 425 4.86 29.86 9.71
N GLU A 426 5.60 30.81 9.08
CA GLU A 426 5.33 32.23 9.23
C GLU A 426 3.93 32.61 8.77
N ASP A 427 3.46 32.02 7.66
CA ASP A 427 2.11 32.23 7.13
C ASP A 427 1.00 31.70 8.06
N GLN A 428 1.35 30.91 9.08
CA GLN A 428 0.43 30.33 10.06
C GLN A 428 0.36 31.10 11.37
N LYS A 429 1.16 32.16 11.52
CA LYS A 429 1.18 32.98 12.73
C LYS A 429 0.04 34.00 12.74
N ILE A 430 -0.52 34.19 13.91
CA ILE A 430 -1.42 35.32 14.22
C ILE A 430 -0.65 36.18 15.20
N GLY A 431 -0.23 37.37 14.76
CA GLY A 431 0.80 38.14 15.42
C GLY A 431 2.14 37.37 15.42
N ASP A 432 2.74 37.18 16.59
CA ASP A 432 4.01 36.44 16.69
C ASP A 432 3.83 34.97 17.14
N THR A 433 2.60 34.50 17.25
CA THR A 433 2.28 33.18 17.82
C THR A 433 1.72 32.24 16.78
N LEU A 434 2.21 31.00 16.77
CA LEU A 434 1.75 29.92 15.91
C LEU A 434 0.54 29.22 16.52
N TYR A 435 -0.57 29.14 15.77
CA TYR A 435 -1.81 28.48 16.20
C TYR A 435 -2.20 27.29 15.32
N GLY A 436 -1.44 27.01 14.29
CA GLY A 436 -1.72 25.91 13.39
C GLY A 436 -0.45 25.29 12.81
N ILE A 437 -0.53 24.03 12.48
CA ILE A 437 0.54 23.28 11.81
C ILE A 437 0.04 22.83 10.46
N PRO A 438 0.70 23.21 9.34
CA PRO A 438 0.33 22.74 8.02
C PRO A 438 0.74 21.27 7.87
N TYR A 439 -0.19 20.42 7.48
CA TYR A 439 0.09 19.00 7.19
C TYR A 439 0.30 18.71 5.70
N GLN A 440 -0.09 19.67 4.85
CA GLN A 440 0.06 19.59 3.41
C GLN A 440 0.26 20.97 2.82
N CYS A 441 1.24 21.09 1.94
CA CYS A 441 1.46 22.28 1.12
C CYS A 441 1.31 21.91 -0.35
N SER A 442 0.57 22.75 -1.10
CA SER A 442 0.46 22.62 -2.55
C SER A 442 1.24 23.75 -3.20
N PHE A 443 2.09 23.40 -4.14
CA PHE A 443 2.85 24.37 -4.93
C PHE A 443 2.36 24.31 -6.37
N PHE A 444 2.16 25.47 -6.96
CA PHE A 444 1.92 25.57 -8.38
C PHE A 444 3.28 25.72 -9.08
N LEU A 445 3.59 24.77 -9.93
CA LEU A 445 4.82 24.77 -10.71
C LEU A 445 4.46 24.90 -12.19
N ALA A 446 5.18 25.75 -12.90
CA ALA A 446 5.14 25.80 -14.34
C ALA A 446 6.43 25.17 -14.88
N ALA A 447 6.29 24.16 -15.73
CA ALA A 447 7.40 23.53 -16.42
C ALA A 447 7.55 24.15 -17.82
N TYR A 448 8.78 24.53 -18.19
CA TYR A 448 9.10 25.12 -19.47
C TYR A 448 10.18 24.31 -20.16
N SER A 449 10.15 24.33 -21.49
CA SER A 449 11.29 23.86 -22.30
C SER A 449 12.49 24.77 -22.09
N THR A 450 13.65 24.20 -21.76
CA THR A 450 14.92 24.96 -21.67
C THR A 450 15.33 25.59 -23.00
N GLY A 451 14.84 25.07 -24.13
CA GLY A 451 15.03 25.65 -25.45
C GLY A 451 14.37 27.02 -25.60
N GLU A 452 13.28 27.28 -24.90
CA GLU A 452 12.52 28.55 -24.95
C GLU A 452 12.91 29.51 -23.83
N THR A 453 13.21 29.00 -22.64
CA THR A 453 13.52 29.83 -21.46
C THR A 453 15.02 29.93 -21.16
N GLY A 454 15.85 29.08 -21.76
CA GLY A 454 17.26 28.94 -21.40
C GLY A 454 17.38 28.34 -19.98
N ASP A 455 18.45 28.70 -19.28
CA ASP A 455 18.71 28.21 -17.90
C ASP A 455 17.99 29.03 -16.82
N ARG A 456 16.92 29.77 -17.18
CA ARG A 456 16.14 30.54 -16.19
C ARG A 456 15.35 29.60 -15.26
N THR A 457 15.47 29.86 -13.98
CA THR A 457 14.73 29.12 -12.94
C THR A 457 13.40 29.80 -12.52
N ALA A 458 13.15 31.00 -13.02
CA ALA A 458 11.92 31.74 -12.80
C ALA A 458 11.70 32.72 -13.98
N ILE A 459 10.43 32.96 -14.32
CA ILE A 459 10.01 33.97 -15.30
C ILE A 459 8.90 34.82 -14.67
N THR A 460 8.81 36.07 -15.10
CA THR A 460 7.72 36.96 -14.67
C THR A 460 6.45 36.67 -15.49
N LEU A 461 5.28 37.12 -14.99
CA LEU A 461 4.03 36.97 -15.73
C LEU A 461 4.05 37.58 -17.14
N PRO A 462 4.61 38.79 -17.37
CA PRO A 462 4.76 39.32 -18.74
C PRO A 462 5.61 38.42 -19.64
N GLU A 463 6.74 37.92 -19.15
CA GLU A 463 7.61 36.99 -19.91
C GLU A 463 6.88 35.66 -20.20
N PHE A 464 6.07 35.16 -19.27
CA PHE A 464 5.23 33.98 -19.50
C PHE A 464 4.20 34.25 -20.62
N MET A 465 3.51 35.37 -20.57
CA MET A 465 2.54 35.75 -21.61
C MET A 465 3.21 35.89 -22.99
N GLU A 466 4.40 36.45 -23.04
CA GLU A 466 5.16 36.55 -24.28
C GLU A 466 5.59 35.18 -24.84
N LEU A 467 5.96 34.25 -23.95
CA LEU A 467 6.24 32.84 -24.32
C LEU A 467 5.02 32.16 -24.91
N VAL A 468 3.86 32.31 -24.27
CA VAL A 468 2.60 31.68 -24.71
C VAL A 468 2.19 32.25 -26.08
N GLU A 469 2.34 33.57 -26.31
CA GLU A 469 2.00 34.23 -27.58
C GLU A 469 2.91 33.82 -28.73
N ASN A 470 4.18 33.50 -28.45
CA ASN A 470 5.17 33.18 -29.44
C ASN A 470 5.46 31.67 -29.61
N SER A 471 4.84 30.80 -28.78
CA SER A 471 5.02 29.37 -28.86
C SER A 471 4.06 28.75 -29.90
N ASP A 472 4.63 27.94 -30.81
CA ASP A 472 3.84 27.10 -31.73
C ASP A 472 3.40 25.78 -31.07
N ALA A 473 3.75 25.54 -29.80
CA ALA A 473 3.38 24.35 -29.06
C ALA A 473 2.02 24.52 -28.40
N ASP A 474 1.25 23.43 -28.32
CA ASP A 474 0.08 23.35 -27.45
C ASP A 474 0.55 23.47 -26.01
N VAL A 475 0.41 24.66 -25.44
CA VAL A 475 0.93 25.02 -24.10
C VAL A 475 0.10 24.45 -22.96
N ILE A 476 -0.99 23.75 -23.26
CA ILE A 476 -1.98 23.32 -22.25
C ILE A 476 -2.33 21.86 -22.45
N GLU A 477 -2.06 21.07 -21.44
CA GLU A 477 -2.48 19.65 -21.36
C GLU A 477 -4.01 19.50 -21.47
N GLU A 478 -4.48 18.50 -22.23
CA GLU A 478 -5.88 18.26 -22.61
C GLU A 478 -6.88 18.10 -21.43
N ASN A 479 -6.42 18.00 -20.18
CA ASN A 479 -7.24 17.67 -19.02
C ASN A 479 -7.75 18.85 -18.18
N MET A 480 -7.31 20.07 -18.48
CA MET A 480 -7.86 21.27 -17.85
C MET A 480 -8.24 22.26 -18.96
N GLY A 481 -9.52 22.60 -19.07
CA GLY A 481 -9.95 23.58 -20.06
C GLY A 481 -9.10 24.86 -19.97
N GLY A 482 -8.51 25.28 -21.10
CA GLY A 482 -7.50 26.36 -21.12
C GLY A 482 -7.94 27.67 -20.46
N VAL A 483 -9.23 27.89 -20.34
CA VAL A 483 -9.83 29.04 -19.63
C VAL A 483 -9.68 28.87 -18.11
N ASP A 484 -9.76 27.66 -17.57
CA ASP A 484 -9.73 27.42 -16.12
C ASP A 484 -8.31 27.61 -15.56
N ILE A 485 -7.28 27.18 -16.31
CA ILE A 485 -5.88 27.40 -15.92
C ILE A 485 -5.56 28.89 -15.93
N LEU A 486 -5.91 29.58 -17.01
CA LEU A 486 -5.61 31.02 -17.13
C LEU A 486 -6.36 31.84 -16.08
N VAL A 487 -7.63 31.55 -15.82
CA VAL A 487 -8.43 32.22 -14.79
C VAL A 487 -7.88 31.92 -13.40
N TYR A 488 -7.51 30.67 -13.11
CA TYR A 488 -6.96 30.29 -11.81
C TYR A 488 -5.58 30.93 -11.58
N TYR A 489 -4.69 30.89 -12.57
CA TYR A 489 -3.38 31.53 -12.49
C TYR A 489 -3.46 33.04 -12.40
N VAL A 490 -4.27 33.69 -13.24
CA VAL A 490 -4.42 35.13 -13.24
C VAL A 490 -5.11 35.63 -11.97
N LEU A 491 -6.13 34.93 -11.48
CA LEU A 491 -6.79 35.27 -10.20
C LEU A 491 -5.86 35.05 -9.02
N THR A 492 -5.12 33.95 -8.97
CA THR A 492 -4.19 33.67 -7.88
C THR A 492 -3.03 34.67 -7.87
N MET A 493 -2.47 34.99 -9.04
CA MET A 493 -1.42 36.02 -9.18
C MET A 493 -1.93 37.42 -8.86
N LEU A 494 -3.15 37.79 -9.27
CA LEU A 494 -3.77 39.06 -8.91
C LEU A 494 -4.03 39.17 -7.41
N LEU A 495 -4.42 38.10 -6.74
CA LEU A 495 -4.58 38.03 -5.29
C LEU A 495 -3.24 38.23 -4.55
N ILE A 496 -2.18 37.58 -5.04
CA ILE A 496 -0.82 37.72 -4.49
C ILE A 496 -0.29 39.14 -4.71
N LEU A 497 -0.40 39.67 -5.94
CA LEU A 497 0.15 40.96 -6.31
C LEU A 497 -0.62 42.16 -5.75
N THR A 498 -1.89 42.04 -5.49
CA THR A 498 -2.71 43.18 -5.03
C THR A 498 -2.85 43.26 -3.52
N GLY A 499 -2.43 42.22 -2.77
CA GLY A 499 -2.54 42.20 -1.30
C GLY A 499 -3.98 42.34 -0.77
N LYS A 500 -4.98 42.29 -1.66
CA LYS A 500 -6.39 42.44 -1.27
C LYS A 500 -7.02 41.08 -1.05
N LYS A 501 -6.86 40.58 0.17
CA LYS A 501 -7.56 39.38 0.65
C LYS A 501 -9.09 39.51 0.76
N GLU A 502 -9.67 40.69 0.51
CA GLU A 502 -11.05 40.97 0.94
C GLU A 502 -12.12 41.05 -0.15
N LYS A 503 -11.81 40.84 -1.44
CA LYS A 503 -12.88 40.94 -2.48
C LYS A 503 -12.63 40.02 -3.67
N ALA A 504 -12.65 38.74 -3.46
CA ALA A 504 -12.79 37.81 -4.58
C ALA A 504 -13.48 36.51 -4.09
N ILE A 505 -14.74 36.59 -3.86
CA ILE A 505 -15.75 35.52 -3.95
C ILE A 505 -16.98 36.13 -4.58
#